data_748d0232f8decaf17ecb22709ee272dc
#
_entry.id   748d0232f8decaf17ecb22709ee272dc
#
_cell.length_a   1.000
_cell.length_b   1.000
_cell.length_c   1.000
_cell.angle_alpha   90.00
_cell.angle_beta   90.00
_cell.angle_gamma   90.00
#
_symmetry.space_group_name_H-M   'P 1'
#
loop_
_entity.id
_entity.type
_entity.pdbx_description
1 polymer ?
#
loop_
_entity_poly.entity_id
_entity_poly.type
_entity_poly.pdbx_seq_one_letter_code
_entity_poly.pdbx_strand_id
1 'polypeptide(L)'
;MKISIVIPVFNENESLPDLKVELDKNLSAYPEWEVIFIDDGSSDGSTEYLADLCAQDSHYKLIQFYRNYGKSAALSEGFKLADGDYIITMDADLQDDPAE
;
A
#
# COMPACT_ATOMS: atom_id res chain seq x y z
N MET A 1 -13.05 8.99 -12.73
CA MET A 1 -13.05 7.63 -12.15
C MET A 1 -11.82 7.45 -11.27
N LYS A 2 -12.03 7.00 -10.06
CA LYS A 2 -10.95 6.88 -9.08
C LYS A 2 -10.57 5.43 -8.85
N ILE A 3 -9.27 5.17 -8.72
CA ILE A 3 -8.74 3.83 -8.44
C ILE A 3 -8.13 3.83 -7.05
N SER A 4 -8.51 2.85 -6.24
CA SER A 4 -7.91 2.61 -4.92
C SER A 4 -7.09 1.33 -4.97
N ILE A 5 -5.84 1.41 -4.53
CA ILE A 5 -4.96 0.24 -4.41
C ILE A 5 -4.78 -0.03 -2.92
N VAL A 6 -5.07 -1.24 -2.49
CA VAL A 6 -4.95 -1.65 -1.08
C VAL A 6 -3.81 -2.63 -0.97
N ILE A 7 -2.80 -2.29 -0.16
CA ILE A 7 -1.56 -3.06 -0.05
C ILE A 7 -1.26 -3.37 1.41
N PRO A 8 -1.42 -4.62 1.84
CA PRO A 8 -0.97 -5.01 3.18
C PRO A 8 0.55 -5.12 3.20
N VAL A 9 1.17 -4.65 4.28
CA VAL A 9 2.62 -4.63 4.43
C VAL A 9 2.99 -5.28 5.76
N PHE A 10 3.94 -6.22 5.70
CA PHE A 10 4.54 -6.77 6.90
C PHE A 10 6.02 -7.05 6.64
N ASN A 11 6.89 -6.22 7.24
CA ASN A 11 8.35 -6.35 7.10
C ASN A 11 8.82 -6.42 5.64
N GLU A 12 8.39 -5.42 4.85
CA GLU A 12 8.72 -5.33 3.43
C GLU A 12 9.59 -4.11 3.12
N ASN A 13 10.37 -3.64 4.08
CA ASN A 13 11.13 -2.41 3.93
C ASN A 13 12.06 -2.41 2.72
N GLU A 14 12.62 -3.56 2.38
CA GLU A 14 13.52 -3.66 1.21
C GLU A 14 12.79 -3.46 -0.11
N SER A 15 11.53 -3.88 -0.18
CA SER A 15 10.75 -3.81 -1.42
C SER A 15 10.04 -2.49 -1.61
N LEU A 16 9.79 -1.74 -0.54
CA LEU A 16 8.95 -0.56 -0.60
C LEU A 16 9.45 0.54 -1.54
N PRO A 17 10.75 0.87 -1.57
CA PRO A 17 11.20 1.91 -2.51
C PRO A 17 10.94 1.54 -3.98
N ASP A 18 11.19 0.29 -4.36
CA ASP A 18 10.95 -0.16 -5.72
C ASP A 18 9.45 -0.19 -6.02
N LEU A 19 8.66 -0.62 -5.06
CA LEU A 19 7.20 -0.63 -5.20
C LEU A 19 6.66 0.77 -5.42
N LYS A 20 7.17 1.76 -4.69
CA LYS A 20 6.74 3.15 -4.86
C LYS A 20 7.01 3.63 -6.29
N VAL A 21 8.19 3.33 -6.82
CA VAL A 21 8.55 3.72 -8.19
C VAL A 21 7.56 3.11 -9.18
N GLU A 22 7.26 1.82 -9.03
CA GLU A 22 6.31 1.14 -9.91
C GLU A 22 4.90 1.71 -9.79
N LEU A 23 4.46 2.03 -8.58
CA LEU A 23 3.14 2.60 -8.36
C LEU A 23 3.02 3.97 -9.01
N ASP A 24 3.98 4.85 -8.80
CA ASP A 24 3.97 6.18 -9.39
C ASP A 24 3.95 6.10 -10.92
N LYS A 25 4.76 5.21 -11.47
CA LYS A 25 4.86 5.04 -12.92
C LYS A 25 3.55 4.56 -13.53
N ASN A 26 2.93 3.57 -12.91
CA ASN A 26 1.72 2.96 -13.46
C ASN A 26 0.47 3.78 -13.20
N LEU A 27 0.41 4.48 -12.07
CA LEU A 27 -0.78 5.24 -11.69
C LEU A 27 -0.81 6.64 -12.25
N SER A 28 0.31 7.18 -12.70
CA SER A 28 0.38 8.53 -13.24
C SER A 28 -0.51 8.73 -14.46
N ALA A 29 -0.89 7.65 -15.15
CA ALA A 29 -1.78 7.72 -16.29
C ALA A 29 -3.25 7.95 -15.91
N TYR A 30 -3.60 7.79 -14.65
CA TYR A 30 -4.98 7.92 -14.18
C TYR A 30 -5.19 9.29 -13.54
N PRO A 31 -6.34 9.94 -13.77
CA PRO A 31 -6.58 11.28 -13.23
C PRO A 31 -6.75 11.29 -11.71
N GLU A 32 -7.32 10.23 -11.14
CA GLU A 32 -7.53 10.13 -9.70
C GLU A 32 -7.15 8.76 -9.20
N TRP A 33 -6.33 8.72 -8.16
CA TRP A 33 -5.91 7.45 -7.57
C TRP A 33 -5.46 7.66 -6.13
N GLU A 34 -5.52 6.59 -5.36
CA GLU A 34 -4.99 6.54 -4.00
C GLU A 34 -4.40 5.17 -3.76
N VAL A 35 -3.40 5.13 -2.88
CA VAL A 35 -2.79 3.88 -2.43
C VAL A 35 -2.93 3.84 -0.92
N ILE A 36 -3.49 2.77 -0.39
CA ILE A 36 -3.69 2.60 1.03
C ILE A 36 -2.80 1.46 1.49
N PHE A 37 -1.77 1.80 2.25
CA PHE A 37 -0.90 0.83 2.88
C PHE A 37 -1.45 0.48 4.24
N ILE A 38 -1.53 -0.80 4.55
CA ILE A 38 -1.88 -1.26 5.89
C ILE A 38 -0.65 -1.95 6.47
N ASP A 39 0.01 -1.27 7.39
CA ASP A 39 1.20 -1.81 8.05
C ASP A 39 0.74 -2.76 9.15
N ASP A 40 0.93 -4.04 8.93
CA ASP A 40 0.44 -5.11 9.78
C ASP A 40 1.46 -5.44 10.88
N GLY A 41 1.91 -4.41 11.59
CA GLY A 41 2.81 -4.58 12.74
C GLY A 41 4.27 -4.81 12.37
N SER A 42 4.77 -4.11 11.34
CA SER A 42 6.17 -4.25 10.91
C SER A 42 7.15 -3.77 11.98
N SER A 43 8.35 -4.37 11.98
CA SER A 43 9.42 -4.02 12.91
C SER A 43 10.76 -3.74 12.20
N ASP A 44 10.77 -3.65 10.87
CA ASP A 44 11.98 -3.54 10.06
C ASP A 44 12.24 -2.16 9.46
N GLY A 45 11.47 -1.14 9.87
CA GLY A 45 11.57 0.19 9.28
C GLY A 45 10.49 0.50 8.25
N SER A 46 9.64 -0.47 7.92
CA SER A 46 8.54 -0.26 6.98
C SER A 46 7.61 0.86 7.43
N THR A 47 7.27 0.89 8.72
CA THR A 47 6.36 1.88 9.28
C THR A 47 6.88 3.30 9.05
N GLU A 48 8.15 3.53 9.36
CA GLU A 48 8.77 4.83 9.22
C GLU A 48 8.84 5.26 7.76
N TYR A 49 9.18 4.33 6.88
CA TYR A 49 9.23 4.61 5.45
C TYR A 49 7.85 5.03 4.93
N LEU A 50 6.82 4.29 5.29
CA LEU A 50 5.46 4.56 4.84
C LEU A 50 4.92 5.87 5.41
N ALA A 51 5.23 6.17 6.66
CA ALA A 51 4.81 7.43 7.28
C ALA A 51 5.41 8.63 6.55
N ASP A 52 6.70 8.55 6.21
CA ASP A 52 7.37 9.60 5.46
C ASP A 52 6.78 9.76 4.06
N LEU A 53 6.52 8.66 3.38
CA LEU A 53 5.92 8.68 2.06
C LEU A 53 4.55 9.36 2.09
N CYS A 54 3.71 9.00 3.04
CA CYS A 54 2.37 9.58 3.16
C CYS A 54 2.42 11.06 3.50
N ALA A 55 3.43 11.49 4.24
CA ALA A 55 3.60 12.91 4.56
C ALA A 55 4.01 13.72 3.34
N GLN A 56 4.68 13.12 2.37
CA GLN A 56 5.19 13.81 1.20
C GLN A 56 4.22 13.78 0.02
N ASP A 57 3.34 12.79 -0.05
CA ASP A 57 2.45 12.61 -1.19
C ASP A 57 1.06 12.20 -0.72
N SER A 58 0.08 13.06 -0.96
CA SER A 58 -1.29 12.85 -0.49
C SER A 58 -2.01 11.72 -1.19
N HIS A 59 -1.47 11.15 -2.26
CA HIS A 59 -2.05 9.97 -2.89
C HIS A 59 -1.89 8.72 -2.02
N TYR A 60 -0.93 8.74 -1.09
CA TYR A 60 -0.61 7.58 -0.25
C TYR A 60 -1.20 7.77 1.14
N LYS A 61 -1.82 6.72 1.64
CA LYS A 61 -2.44 6.70 2.97
C LYS A 61 -1.93 5.50 3.74
N LEU A 62 -1.87 5.61 5.05
CA LEU A 62 -1.33 4.57 5.92
C LEU A 62 -2.30 4.26 7.04
N ILE A 63 -2.58 2.96 7.22
CA ILE A 63 -3.21 2.43 8.42
C ILE A 63 -2.14 1.61 9.13
N GLN A 64 -1.91 1.90 10.40
CA GLN A 64 -0.86 1.23 11.17
C GLN A 64 -1.49 0.37 12.26
N PHE A 65 -1.18 -0.92 12.26
CA PHE A 65 -1.56 -1.83 13.34
C PHE A 65 -0.44 -1.88 14.38
N TYR A 66 -0.83 -2.06 15.63
CA TYR A 66 0.16 -2.18 16.71
C TYR A 66 0.91 -3.50 16.69
N ARG A 67 0.32 -4.52 16.08
CA ARG A 67 0.92 -5.84 15.98
C ARG A 67 0.37 -6.53 14.76
N ASN A 68 0.89 -7.71 14.46
CA ASN A 68 0.43 -8.49 13.32
C ASN A 68 -0.92 -9.11 13.59
N TYR A 69 -1.93 -8.75 12.80
CA TYR A 69 -3.28 -9.31 12.88
C TYR A 69 -3.60 -10.20 11.67
N GLY A 70 -2.73 -10.20 10.66
CA GLY A 70 -2.92 -11.03 9.49
C GLY A 70 -3.41 -10.26 8.28
N LYS A 71 -3.21 -10.87 7.11
CA LYS A 71 -3.52 -10.26 5.82
C LYS A 71 -5.01 -9.95 5.67
N SER A 72 -5.88 -10.86 6.13
CA SER A 72 -7.33 -10.65 6.01
C SER A 72 -7.80 -9.42 6.79
N ALA A 73 -7.26 -9.23 8.00
CA ALA A 73 -7.59 -8.06 8.80
C ALA A 73 -7.10 -6.78 8.11
N ALA A 74 -5.89 -6.82 7.56
CA ALA A 74 -5.32 -5.68 6.85
C ALA A 74 -6.16 -5.30 5.64
N LEU A 75 -6.54 -6.28 4.82
CA LEU A 75 -7.37 -6.02 3.65
C LEU A 75 -8.73 -5.46 4.03
N SER A 76 -9.33 -5.99 5.10
CA SER A 76 -10.63 -5.51 5.58
C SER A 76 -10.58 -4.02 5.95
N GLU A 77 -9.54 -3.60 6.67
CA GLU A 77 -9.41 -2.20 7.05
C GLU A 77 -9.12 -1.32 5.83
N GLY A 78 -8.32 -1.81 4.90
CA GLY A 78 -8.06 -1.08 3.67
C GLY A 78 -9.31 -0.86 2.84
N PHE A 79 -10.15 -1.87 2.73
CA PHE A 79 -11.41 -1.76 2.00
C PHE A 79 -12.35 -0.73 2.63
N LYS A 80 -12.35 -0.63 3.95
CA LYS A 80 -13.19 0.35 4.64
C LYS A 80 -12.77 1.79 4.33
N LEU A 81 -11.49 2.01 4.17
CA LEU A 81 -10.96 3.35 3.88
C LEU A 81 -11.02 3.71 2.41
N ALA A 82 -10.95 2.72 1.52
CA ALA A 82 -10.92 2.95 0.08
C ALA A 82 -12.23 3.57 -0.41
N ASP A 83 -12.13 4.64 -1.20
CA ASP A 83 -13.32 5.28 -1.75
C ASP A 83 -13.30 5.37 -3.28
N GLY A 84 -12.43 4.62 -3.92
CA GLY A 84 -12.36 4.59 -5.38
C GLY A 84 -13.51 3.83 -6.00
N ASP A 85 -13.74 4.08 -7.29
CA ASP A 85 -14.73 3.34 -8.06
C ASP A 85 -14.29 1.90 -8.31
N TYR A 86 -12.97 1.70 -8.41
CA TYR A 86 -12.36 0.38 -8.50
C TYR A 86 -11.38 0.21 -7.35
N ILE A 87 -11.40 -0.96 -6.73
CA ILE A 87 -10.48 -1.29 -5.64
C ILE A 87 -9.66 -2.50 -6.07
N ILE A 88 -8.35 -2.33 -6.09
CA ILE A 88 -7.39 -3.37 -6.49
C ILE A 88 -6.52 -3.68 -5.28
N THR A 89 -6.31 -4.97 -5.02
CA THR A 89 -5.36 -5.38 -3.99
C THR A 89 -4.07 -5.84 -4.65
N MET A 90 -2.95 -5.60 -4.00
CA MET A 90 -1.68 -6.16 -4.46
C MET A 90 -0.77 -6.40 -3.27
N ASP A 91 0.20 -7.28 -3.44
CA ASP A 91 1.19 -7.57 -2.42
C ASP A 91 2.33 -6.55 -2.49
N ALA A 92 2.89 -6.23 -1.33
CA ALA A 92 4.05 -5.34 -1.26
C ALA A 92 5.32 -6.02 -1.76
N ASP A 93 5.30 -7.34 -1.86
CA ASP A 93 6.43 -8.14 -2.31
C ASP A 93 6.44 -8.20 -3.84
N LEU A 94 7.45 -7.58 -4.44
CA LEU A 94 7.58 -7.56 -5.89
C LEU A 94 7.95 -8.91 -6.50
N GLN A 95 8.17 -9.92 -5.68
CA GLN A 95 8.45 -11.27 -6.18
C GLN A 95 7.22 -11.95 -6.76
N ASP A 96 6.03 -11.48 -6.39
CA ASP A 96 4.78 -11.99 -6.93
C ASP A 96 4.42 -11.29 -8.23
N ASP A 97 5.34 -11.33 -9.17
CA ASP A 97 5.13 -10.69 -10.46
C ASP A 97 4.09 -11.50 -11.25
N PRO A 98 2.97 -10.87 -11.63
CA PRO A 98 1.96 -11.58 -12.41
C PRO A 98 2.44 -12.01 -13.80
N ALA A 99 3.58 -11.51 -14.25
CA ALA A 99 4.17 -11.96 -15.50
C ALA A 99 4.74 -13.37 -15.39
N GLU A 100 4.92 -13.87 -14.20
CA GLU A 100 5.36 -15.24 -13.99
C GLU A 100 4.15 -16.13 -13.87
#